data_f70233d9a9da87b69893d13db7876230
#
_entry.id   f70233d9a9da87b69893d13db7876230
#
_cell.length_a   1.000
_cell.length_b   1.000
_cell.length_c   1.000
_cell.angle_alpha   90.00
_cell.angle_beta   90.00
_cell.angle_gamma   90.00
#
_symmetry.space_group_name_H-M   'P 1'
#
loop_
_entity.id
_entity.type
_entity.pdbx_description
1 polymer ?
#
loop_
_entity_poly.entity_id
_entity_poly.type
_entity_poly.pdbx_seq_one_letter_code
_entity_poly.pdbx_strand_id
1 'polypeptide(L)'
;MAGNGKKYFLYILLPKVYNFGNNMNNISSAIKNRIINLPQNSLFSIKDFTDLGAYKSVKVILTRFEKEHFIKREIDGLYSKPEYSEFLQEFVAIPIEDIAIQLAKKFSWHIAPTGNTALNKLKLSTQVPANYVYLSDGPYREYDINGTKLKFKHTNNKMISTLSDKSNTLVQALKSLGQENFNEQIKETIRQQFSQQDISLILKETQYVTSWIYECIKDIANYEGDDNA
;
A
#
# COMPACT_ATOMS: atom_id res chain seq x y z
N MET A 1 -12.74 16.49 -24.76
CA MET A 1 -11.86 16.94 -23.65
C MET A 1 -10.54 16.17 -23.70
N ALA A 2 -9.65 16.54 -24.62
CA ALA A 2 -8.42 15.78 -24.93
C ALA A 2 -7.15 16.64 -24.75
N GLY A 3 -7.11 17.50 -23.75
CA GLY A 3 -6.06 18.54 -23.64
C GLY A 3 -4.98 18.34 -22.60
N ASN A 4 -5.21 17.56 -21.53
CA ASN A 4 -4.28 17.53 -20.38
C ASN A 4 -3.20 16.44 -20.46
N GLY A 5 -3.45 15.31 -21.08
CA GLY A 5 -2.48 14.20 -21.15
C GLY A 5 -1.20 14.56 -21.94
N LYS A 6 -1.32 15.28 -23.03
CA LYS A 6 -0.17 15.70 -23.86
C LYS A 6 0.79 16.68 -23.16
N LYS A 7 0.29 17.50 -22.23
CA LYS A 7 1.14 18.44 -21.47
C LYS A 7 2.06 17.71 -20.49
N TYR A 8 1.59 16.64 -19.86
CA TYR A 8 2.40 15.83 -18.94
C TYR A 8 3.52 15.06 -19.65
N PHE A 9 3.24 14.55 -20.85
CA PHE A 9 4.20 13.79 -21.65
C PHE A 9 5.43 14.62 -22.06
N LEU A 10 5.22 15.89 -22.39
CA LEU A 10 6.32 16.77 -22.83
C LEU A 10 7.26 17.17 -21.68
N TYR A 11 6.77 17.20 -20.43
CA TYR A 11 7.58 17.59 -19.25
C TYR A 11 8.45 16.45 -18.69
N ILE A 12 8.06 15.20 -18.94
CA ILE A 12 8.81 14.03 -18.44
C ILE A 12 10.03 13.72 -19.32
N LEU A 13 9.99 14.06 -20.61
CA LEU A 13 11.01 13.70 -21.60
C LEU A 13 12.14 14.72 -21.79
N LEU A 14 12.05 15.94 -21.26
CA LEU A 14 13.09 16.93 -21.42
C LEU A 14 13.70 17.35 -20.07
N PRO A 15 14.98 17.08 -19.80
CA PRO A 15 15.68 17.70 -18.69
C PRO A 15 15.91 19.19 -19.01
N LYS A 16 14.96 20.07 -18.61
CA LYS A 16 15.24 21.51 -18.60
C LYS A 16 16.24 21.84 -17.52
N VAL A 17 17.44 22.20 -17.92
CA VAL A 17 18.46 22.79 -17.05
C VAL A 17 17.99 24.19 -16.67
N TYR A 18 17.62 24.38 -15.41
CA TYR A 18 17.40 25.71 -14.82
C TYR A 18 18.47 26.00 -13.78
N ASN A 19 19.18 27.09 -14.00
CA ASN A 19 20.12 27.69 -13.03
C ASN A 19 19.34 28.49 -11.99
N PHE A 20 19.47 28.13 -10.69
CA PHE A 20 18.90 28.88 -9.57
C PHE A 20 19.82 28.85 -8.35
N GLY A 21 19.85 29.95 -7.60
CA GLY A 21 20.67 30.33 -6.45
C GLY A 21 21.22 29.26 -5.48
N ASN A 22 22.44 29.42 -5.05
CA ASN A 22 23.41 28.37 -4.69
C ASN A 22 23.11 27.40 -3.52
N ASN A 23 22.06 27.55 -2.72
CA ASN A 23 21.82 26.58 -1.61
C ASN A 23 20.47 25.85 -1.72
N MET A 24 19.38 26.53 -2.06
CA MET A 24 18.09 25.83 -2.32
C MET A 24 18.12 25.03 -3.63
N ASN A 25 18.99 25.37 -4.55
CA ASN A 25 19.20 24.64 -5.79
C ASN A 25 19.87 23.31 -5.60
N ASN A 26 20.81 23.19 -4.66
CA ASN A 26 21.48 21.94 -4.36
C ASN A 26 20.48 20.94 -3.76
N ILE A 27 19.66 21.37 -2.79
CA ILE A 27 18.60 20.53 -2.19
C ILE A 27 17.54 20.14 -3.23
N SER A 28 17.08 21.07 -4.05
CA SER A 28 16.09 20.81 -5.09
C SER A 28 16.60 19.81 -6.12
N SER A 29 17.86 19.95 -6.55
CA SER A 29 18.48 19.02 -7.50
C SER A 29 18.65 17.64 -6.90
N ALA A 30 19.07 17.56 -5.62
CA ALA A 30 19.22 16.29 -4.90
C ALA A 30 17.87 15.56 -4.75
N ILE A 31 16.79 16.27 -4.39
CA ILE A 31 15.44 15.70 -4.30
C ILE A 31 14.98 15.24 -5.68
N LYS A 32 15.16 16.06 -6.73
CA LYS A 32 14.78 15.71 -8.10
C LYS A 32 15.49 14.44 -8.57
N ASN A 33 16.80 14.35 -8.37
CA ASN A 33 17.58 13.17 -8.73
C ASN A 33 17.13 11.93 -7.98
N ARG A 34 16.82 12.04 -6.68
CA ARG A 34 16.28 10.92 -5.91
C ARG A 34 14.95 10.45 -6.49
N ILE A 35 14.02 11.36 -6.82
CA ILE A 35 12.72 11.00 -7.44
C ILE A 35 12.91 10.37 -8.82
N ILE A 36 13.82 10.86 -9.65
CA ILE A 36 14.12 10.27 -10.97
C ILE A 36 14.53 8.80 -10.82
N ASN A 37 15.35 8.50 -9.81
CA ASN A 37 15.86 7.15 -9.56
C ASN A 37 14.86 6.22 -8.84
N LEU A 38 13.72 6.72 -8.37
CA LEU A 38 12.65 5.85 -7.86
C LEU A 38 11.99 5.07 -9.00
N PRO A 39 11.51 3.84 -8.74
CA PRO A 39 10.63 3.15 -9.67
C PRO A 39 9.42 4.00 -10.06
N GLN A 40 8.81 3.74 -11.22
CA GLN A 40 7.55 4.36 -11.60
C GLN A 40 6.46 3.99 -10.58
N ASN A 41 5.47 4.86 -10.41
CA ASN A 41 4.41 4.74 -9.40
C ASN A 41 4.86 4.67 -7.94
N SER A 42 6.14 4.95 -7.64
CA SER A 42 6.61 5.04 -6.25
C SER A 42 5.89 6.13 -5.49
N LEU A 43 5.43 5.79 -4.28
CA LEU A 43 4.84 6.73 -3.33
C LEU A 43 5.91 7.26 -2.37
N PHE A 44 5.82 8.54 -2.03
CA PHE A 44 6.70 9.19 -1.07
C PHE A 44 6.02 10.37 -0.37
N SER A 45 6.56 10.73 0.77
CA SER A 45 6.14 11.87 1.59
C SER A 45 7.27 12.88 1.77
N ILE A 46 6.99 14.01 2.40
CA ILE A 46 8.03 15.00 2.76
C ILE A 46 9.10 14.36 3.67
N LYS A 47 8.73 13.42 4.54
CA LYS A 47 9.65 12.75 5.47
C LYS A 47 10.76 11.98 4.75
N ASP A 48 10.48 11.45 3.56
CA ASP A 48 11.43 10.65 2.79
C ASP A 48 12.60 11.48 2.20
N PHE A 49 12.58 12.81 2.38
CA PHE A 49 13.61 13.74 1.90
C PHE A 49 14.15 14.67 3.00
N THR A 50 13.82 14.44 4.27
CA THR A 50 14.27 15.29 5.38
C THR A 50 15.76 15.18 5.71
N ASP A 51 16.43 14.15 5.20
CA ASP A 51 17.89 14.03 5.20
C ASP A 51 18.58 14.98 4.21
N LEU A 52 17.86 15.43 3.17
CA LEU A 52 18.37 16.37 2.16
C LEU A 52 18.13 17.83 2.54
N GLY A 53 17.19 18.10 3.46
CA GLY A 53 16.89 19.48 3.88
C GLY A 53 15.78 19.59 4.91
N ALA A 54 15.65 20.79 5.49
CA ALA A 54 14.61 21.06 6.47
C ALA A 54 13.20 20.80 5.91
N TYR A 55 12.30 20.27 6.74
CA TYR A 55 10.91 19.92 6.36
C TYR A 55 10.19 21.01 5.56
N LYS A 56 10.32 22.29 5.99
CA LYS A 56 9.69 23.43 5.27
C LYS A 56 10.24 23.60 3.87
N SER A 57 11.55 23.47 3.69
CA SER A 57 12.21 23.60 2.36
C SER A 57 11.80 22.46 1.45
N VAL A 58 11.80 21.21 1.94
CA VAL A 58 11.34 20.03 1.20
C VAL A 58 9.89 20.20 0.76
N LYS A 59 9.00 20.65 1.67
CA LYS A 59 7.59 20.90 1.36
C LYS A 59 7.43 21.90 0.21
N VAL A 60 8.15 23.01 0.22
CA VAL A 60 8.12 24.03 -0.84
C VAL A 60 8.59 23.43 -2.16
N ILE A 61 9.67 22.65 -2.16
CA ILE A 61 10.22 22.02 -3.37
C ILE A 61 9.22 21.01 -3.96
N LEU A 62 8.65 20.13 -3.14
CA LEU A 62 7.66 19.15 -3.62
C LEU A 62 6.39 19.83 -4.12
N THR A 63 5.91 20.90 -3.48
CA THR A 63 4.78 21.68 -3.97
C THR A 63 5.07 22.34 -5.33
N ARG A 64 6.32 22.77 -5.57
CA ARG A 64 6.72 23.28 -6.87
C ARG A 64 6.76 22.16 -7.91
N PHE A 65 7.33 21.01 -7.61
CA PHE A 65 7.37 19.85 -8.51
C PHE A 65 5.98 19.33 -8.87
N GLU A 66 5.02 19.39 -7.94
CA GLU A 66 3.60 19.11 -8.22
C GLU A 66 3.02 20.12 -9.23
N LYS A 67 3.24 21.41 -9.03
CA LYS A 67 2.79 22.48 -9.97
C LYS A 67 3.43 22.35 -11.34
N GLU A 68 4.67 21.88 -11.41
CA GLU A 68 5.39 21.59 -12.64
C GLU A 68 4.98 20.26 -13.27
N HIS A 69 4.04 19.52 -12.66
CA HIS A 69 3.60 18.18 -13.09
C HIS A 69 4.72 17.12 -13.14
N PHE A 70 5.83 17.36 -12.43
CA PHE A 70 6.92 16.40 -12.31
C PHE A 70 6.57 15.25 -11.36
N ILE A 71 5.75 15.52 -10.34
CA ILE A 71 5.16 14.56 -9.43
C ILE A 71 3.65 14.78 -9.34
N LYS A 72 2.92 13.77 -8.91
CA LYS A 72 1.48 13.84 -8.64
C LYS A 72 1.21 13.81 -7.16
N ARG A 73 0.26 14.60 -6.70
CA ARG A 73 -0.25 14.53 -5.32
C ARG A 73 -1.42 13.58 -5.28
N GLU A 74 -1.30 12.48 -4.56
CA GLU A 74 -2.38 11.49 -4.41
C GLU A 74 -3.36 11.91 -3.32
N ILE A 75 -2.85 12.34 -2.18
CA ILE A 75 -3.59 12.91 -1.05
C ILE A 75 -2.70 13.93 -0.33
N ASP A 76 -3.23 14.60 0.71
CA ASP A 76 -2.45 15.59 1.45
C ASP A 76 -1.16 15.02 2.07
N GLY A 77 -0.03 15.56 1.59
CA GLY A 77 1.31 15.19 2.04
C GLY A 77 1.76 13.78 1.61
N LEU A 78 1.14 13.19 0.58
CA LEU A 78 1.58 11.99 -0.10
C LEU A 78 1.61 12.24 -1.61
N TYR A 79 2.73 11.92 -2.21
CA TYR A 79 3.02 12.17 -3.62
C TYR A 79 3.45 10.88 -4.30
N SER A 80 3.34 10.85 -5.63
CA SER A 80 3.83 9.77 -6.46
C SER A 80 4.70 10.27 -7.61
N LYS A 81 5.58 9.40 -8.11
CA LYS A 81 6.21 9.54 -9.41
C LYS A 81 5.24 8.95 -10.43
N PRO A 82 4.52 9.79 -11.24
CA PRO A 82 3.47 9.27 -12.12
C PRO A 82 4.05 8.42 -13.24
N GLU A 83 3.36 7.35 -13.59
CA GLU A 83 3.62 6.51 -14.76
C GLU A 83 2.52 6.72 -15.78
N TYR A 84 2.90 6.99 -17.02
CA TYR A 84 1.97 7.10 -18.11
C TYR A 84 1.97 5.82 -18.95
N SER A 85 0.82 5.20 -19.14
CA SER A 85 0.65 4.06 -20.02
C SER A 85 0.30 4.52 -21.42
N GLU A 86 1.19 4.31 -22.38
CA GLU A 86 0.92 4.61 -23.79
C GLU A 86 -0.21 3.73 -24.34
N PHE A 87 -0.32 2.51 -23.85
CA PHE A 87 -1.37 1.58 -24.27
C PHE A 87 -2.77 2.03 -23.83
N LEU A 88 -2.90 2.48 -22.57
CA LEU A 88 -4.17 2.95 -22.00
C LEU A 88 -4.43 4.45 -22.32
N GLN A 89 -3.42 5.20 -22.79
CA GLN A 89 -3.46 6.64 -23.01
C GLN A 89 -3.82 7.43 -21.73
N GLU A 90 -3.47 6.89 -20.55
CA GLU A 90 -3.75 7.49 -19.24
C GLU A 90 -2.64 7.21 -18.22
N PHE A 91 -2.67 7.94 -17.10
CA PHE A 91 -1.77 7.68 -15.99
C PHE A 91 -2.22 6.43 -15.23
N VAL A 92 -1.27 5.52 -14.96
CA VAL A 92 -1.50 4.33 -14.17
C VAL A 92 -1.92 4.73 -12.75
N ALA A 93 -3.06 4.22 -12.30
CA ALA A 93 -3.55 4.50 -10.95
C ALA A 93 -2.71 3.77 -9.90
N ILE A 94 -2.41 4.45 -8.80
CA ILE A 94 -1.77 3.83 -7.64
C ILE A 94 -2.78 2.91 -6.93
N PRO A 95 -2.44 1.65 -6.62
CA PRO A 95 -3.28 0.78 -5.81
C PRO A 95 -3.57 1.41 -4.44
N ILE A 96 -4.83 1.35 -3.99
CA ILE A 96 -5.24 1.93 -2.70
C ILE A 96 -4.51 1.27 -1.53
N GLU A 97 -4.15 0.00 -1.68
CA GLU A 97 -3.32 -0.73 -0.72
C GLU A 97 -1.96 -0.08 -0.51
N ASP A 98 -1.28 0.30 -1.60
CA ASP A 98 0.03 0.96 -1.52
C ASP A 98 -0.08 2.33 -0.83
N ILE A 99 -1.17 3.06 -1.09
CA ILE A 99 -1.49 4.31 -0.39
C ILE A 99 -1.70 4.05 1.11
N ALA A 100 -2.43 2.98 1.47
CA ALA A 100 -2.66 2.61 2.86
C ALA A 100 -1.34 2.28 3.59
N ILE A 101 -0.47 1.48 2.98
CA ILE A 101 0.84 1.11 3.51
C ILE A 101 1.72 2.36 3.69
N GLN A 102 1.76 3.22 2.70
CA GLN A 102 2.58 4.44 2.77
C GLN A 102 2.06 5.45 3.81
N LEU A 103 0.74 5.53 4.02
CA LEU A 103 0.16 6.31 5.11
C LEU A 103 0.53 5.73 6.47
N ALA A 104 0.44 4.41 6.63
CA ALA A 104 0.86 3.72 7.85
C ALA A 104 2.33 4.04 8.17
N LYS A 105 3.22 3.93 7.20
CA LYS A 105 4.63 4.31 7.32
C LYS A 105 4.79 5.78 7.70
N LYS A 106 4.09 6.70 7.02
CA LYS A 106 4.15 8.15 7.30
C LYS A 106 3.79 8.49 8.73
N PHE A 107 2.79 7.81 9.30
CA PHE A 107 2.30 8.05 10.66
C PHE A 107 2.87 7.08 11.70
N SER A 108 3.71 6.13 11.30
CA SER A 108 4.25 5.07 12.16
C SER A 108 3.14 4.22 12.79
N TRP A 109 2.13 3.87 12.01
CA TRP A 109 1.04 2.99 12.41
C TRP A 109 1.30 1.55 11.99
N HIS A 110 0.85 0.60 12.82
CA HIS A 110 0.65 -0.76 12.40
C HIS A 110 -0.77 -0.88 11.84
N ILE A 111 -0.93 -1.52 10.69
CA ILE A 111 -2.22 -1.70 10.05
C ILE A 111 -2.44 -3.16 9.67
N ALA A 112 -3.70 -3.59 9.66
CA ALA A 112 -4.11 -4.89 9.16
C ALA A 112 -5.37 -4.73 8.29
N PRO A 113 -5.42 -5.30 7.07
CA PRO A 113 -6.64 -5.28 6.26
C PRO A 113 -7.75 -6.02 7.00
N THR A 114 -9.02 -5.61 6.81
CA THR A 114 -10.16 -6.30 7.44
C THR A 114 -11.38 -6.32 6.52
N GLY A 115 -12.35 -7.17 6.82
CA GLY A 115 -13.56 -7.32 5.99
C GLY A 115 -13.22 -7.74 4.57
N ASN A 116 -13.94 -7.20 3.60
CA ASN A 116 -13.74 -7.48 2.18
C ASN A 116 -12.32 -7.12 1.69
N THR A 117 -11.64 -6.17 2.33
CA THR A 117 -10.25 -5.84 2.00
C THR A 117 -9.32 -7.03 2.24
N ALA A 118 -9.46 -7.72 3.39
CA ALA A 118 -8.67 -8.90 3.70
C ALA A 118 -9.02 -10.09 2.81
N LEU A 119 -10.31 -10.33 2.57
CA LEU A 119 -10.79 -11.40 1.67
C LEU A 119 -10.30 -11.22 0.25
N ASN A 120 -10.39 -10.00 -0.28
CA ASN A 120 -9.93 -9.69 -1.63
C ASN A 120 -8.42 -9.86 -1.77
N LYS A 121 -7.64 -9.46 -0.75
CA LYS A 121 -6.18 -9.60 -0.73
C LYS A 121 -5.73 -11.05 -0.83
N LEU A 122 -6.49 -11.99 -0.26
CA LEU A 122 -6.24 -13.44 -0.35
C LEU A 122 -7.01 -14.11 -1.49
N LYS A 123 -7.61 -13.35 -2.41
CA LYS A 123 -8.42 -13.86 -3.54
C LYS A 123 -9.61 -14.72 -3.11
N LEU A 124 -10.08 -14.57 -1.88
CA LEU A 124 -11.27 -15.23 -1.34
C LEU A 124 -12.57 -14.52 -1.74
N SER A 125 -12.46 -13.36 -2.37
CA SER A 125 -13.55 -12.62 -2.97
C SER A 125 -13.09 -11.99 -4.27
N THR A 126 -13.92 -12.09 -5.32
CA THR A 126 -13.70 -11.42 -6.61
C THR A 126 -14.29 -10.00 -6.65
N GLN A 127 -15.05 -9.62 -5.63
CA GLN A 127 -15.66 -8.30 -5.55
C GLN A 127 -14.59 -7.26 -5.19
N VAL A 128 -14.41 -6.26 -6.05
CA VAL A 128 -13.58 -5.09 -5.72
C VAL A 128 -14.24 -4.34 -4.57
N PRO A 129 -13.55 -4.14 -3.43
CA PRO A 129 -14.13 -3.45 -2.30
C PRO A 129 -14.50 -2.00 -2.65
N ALA A 130 -15.76 -1.61 -2.43
CA ALA A 130 -16.17 -0.20 -2.54
C ALA A 130 -15.49 0.68 -1.46
N ASN A 131 -15.06 0.05 -0.37
CA ASN A 131 -14.32 0.68 0.72
C ASN A 131 -13.17 -0.23 1.14
N TYR A 132 -11.97 0.31 1.16
CA TYR A 132 -10.80 -0.36 1.73
C TYR A 132 -10.74 -0.05 3.23
N VAL A 133 -10.76 -1.07 4.07
CA VAL A 133 -10.81 -0.92 5.53
C VAL A 133 -9.62 -1.62 6.17
N TYR A 134 -8.88 -0.86 6.97
CA TYR A 134 -7.76 -1.34 7.76
C TYR A 134 -8.02 -1.10 9.24
N LEU A 135 -7.71 -2.07 10.09
CA LEU A 135 -7.50 -1.84 11.51
C LEU A 135 -6.18 -1.10 11.68
N SER A 136 -6.09 -0.23 12.68
CA SER A 136 -4.89 0.55 12.95
C SER A 136 -4.73 0.82 14.44
N ASP A 137 -3.50 0.86 14.95
CA ASP A 137 -3.20 1.39 16.28
C ASP A 137 -3.23 2.92 16.33
N GLY A 138 -3.30 3.58 15.16
CA GLY A 138 -3.53 5.02 15.02
C GLY A 138 -5.02 5.41 15.21
N PRO A 139 -5.33 6.71 15.18
CA PRO A 139 -6.70 7.20 15.29
C PRO A 139 -7.54 6.83 14.07
N TYR A 140 -8.87 6.88 14.21
CA TYR A 140 -9.78 6.78 13.06
C TYR A 140 -9.46 7.83 12.02
N ARG A 141 -9.33 7.40 10.76
CA ARG A 141 -9.14 8.28 9.61
C ARG A 141 -9.83 7.71 8.37
N GLU A 142 -10.33 8.62 7.55
CA GLU A 142 -10.92 8.30 6.25
C GLU A 142 -10.31 9.21 5.18
N TYR A 143 -10.04 8.63 4.02
CA TYR A 143 -9.55 9.33 2.83
C TYR A 143 -10.45 8.94 1.66
N ASP A 144 -10.75 9.90 0.79
CA ASP A 144 -11.35 9.66 -0.51
C ASP A 144 -10.25 9.68 -1.56
N ILE A 145 -10.13 8.60 -2.30
CA ILE A 145 -9.12 8.42 -3.34
C ILE A 145 -9.85 8.13 -4.65
N ASN A 146 -10.06 9.17 -5.46
CA ASN A 146 -10.77 9.08 -6.72
C ASN A 146 -12.15 8.39 -6.59
N GLY A 147 -12.92 8.71 -5.54
CA GLY A 147 -14.24 8.15 -5.28
C GLY A 147 -14.24 6.83 -4.50
N THR A 148 -13.08 6.24 -4.24
CA THR A 148 -12.96 5.04 -3.39
C THR A 148 -12.51 5.44 -1.99
N LYS A 149 -13.18 4.91 -0.97
CA LYS A 149 -12.89 5.26 0.42
C LYS A 149 -11.85 4.32 1.03
N LEU A 150 -10.79 4.92 1.60
CA LEU A 150 -9.81 4.25 2.43
C LEU A 150 -10.03 4.64 3.89
N LYS A 151 -10.32 3.65 4.74
CA LYS A 151 -10.66 3.84 6.15
C LYS A 151 -9.67 3.13 7.06
N PHE A 152 -9.16 3.85 8.06
CA PHE A 152 -8.41 3.30 9.18
C PHE A 152 -9.30 3.31 10.41
N LYS A 153 -9.60 2.12 10.94
CA LYS A 153 -10.39 1.95 12.16
C LYS A 153 -9.45 1.70 13.33
N HIS A 154 -9.55 2.54 14.35
CA HIS A 154 -8.76 2.37 15.57
C HIS A 154 -9.06 1.03 16.23
N THR A 155 -8.04 0.35 16.69
CA THR A 155 -8.14 -0.85 17.51
C THR A 155 -7.10 -0.84 18.62
N ASN A 156 -7.50 -1.26 19.81
CA ASN A 156 -6.59 -1.50 20.95
C ASN A 156 -5.96 -2.90 20.90
N ASN A 157 -6.24 -3.68 19.88
CA ASN A 157 -5.69 -5.02 19.75
C ASN A 157 -4.20 -4.96 19.40
N LYS A 158 -3.35 -5.17 20.41
CA LYS A 158 -1.90 -5.18 20.25
C LYS A 158 -1.40 -6.27 19.29
N MET A 159 -2.21 -7.27 18.97
CA MET A 159 -1.82 -8.35 18.05
C MET A 159 -1.48 -7.80 16.65
N ILE A 160 -2.12 -6.71 16.19
CA ILE A 160 -1.81 -6.15 14.86
C ILE A 160 -0.36 -5.63 14.77
N SER A 161 0.26 -5.26 15.89
CA SER A 161 1.65 -4.80 15.95
C SER A 161 2.67 -5.91 16.20
N THR A 162 2.21 -7.11 16.60
CA THR A 162 3.09 -8.26 16.90
C THR A 162 3.12 -9.31 15.81
N LEU A 163 2.09 -9.35 14.96
CA LEU A 163 2.00 -10.25 13.83
C LEU A 163 2.60 -9.60 12.57
N SER A 164 3.23 -10.41 11.72
CA SER A 164 3.63 -9.96 10.38
C SER A 164 2.41 -9.59 9.53
N ASP A 165 2.62 -8.84 8.45
CA ASP A 165 1.54 -8.43 7.52
C ASP A 165 0.79 -9.63 6.93
N LYS A 166 1.51 -10.73 6.66
CA LYS A 166 0.93 -11.97 6.14
C LYS A 166 0.04 -12.64 7.18
N SER A 167 0.53 -12.78 8.41
CA SER A 167 -0.23 -13.33 9.54
C SER A 167 -1.46 -12.49 9.86
N ASN A 168 -1.30 -11.16 9.92
CA ASN A 168 -2.41 -10.23 10.10
C ASN A 168 -3.47 -10.38 9.00
N THR A 169 -3.04 -10.44 7.75
CA THR A 169 -3.95 -10.57 6.60
C THR A 169 -4.75 -11.87 6.70
N LEU A 170 -4.09 -13.00 6.97
CA LEU A 170 -4.76 -14.29 7.08
C LEU A 170 -5.73 -14.34 8.26
N VAL A 171 -5.31 -13.89 9.45
CA VAL A 171 -6.18 -13.85 10.64
C VAL A 171 -7.42 -12.98 10.38
N GLN A 172 -7.28 -11.81 9.77
CA GLN A 172 -8.41 -10.94 9.49
C GLN A 172 -9.30 -11.47 8.36
N ALA A 173 -8.74 -12.15 7.36
CA ALA A 173 -9.51 -12.81 6.32
C ALA A 173 -10.36 -13.95 6.89
N LEU A 174 -9.79 -14.83 7.72
CA LEU A 174 -10.53 -15.91 8.38
C LEU A 174 -11.62 -15.35 9.30
N LYS A 175 -11.34 -14.30 10.08
CA LYS A 175 -12.37 -13.60 10.87
C LYS A 175 -13.53 -13.08 10.04
N SER A 176 -13.22 -12.55 8.86
CA SER A 176 -14.24 -11.97 7.97
C SER A 176 -15.02 -13.03 7.21
N LEU A 177 -14.40 -14.17 6.94
CA LEU A 177 -15.01 -15.33 6.31
C LEU A 177 -16.03 -16.00 7.23
N GLY A 178 -15.69 -16.15 8.52
CA GLY A 178 -16.42 -16.96 9.49
C GLY A 178 -16.04 -18.43 9.42
N GLN A 179 -16.09 -19.10 10.57
CA GLN A 179 -15.71 -20.51 10.68
C GLN A 179 -16.56 -21.42 9.80
N GLU A 180 -17.85 -21.11 9.69
CA GLU A 180 -18.84 -21.88 8.93
C GLU A 180 -18.60 -21.87 7.41
N ASN A 181 -17.86 -20.91 6.90
CA ASN A 181 -17.53 -20.78 5.48
C ASN A 181 -16.15 -21.34 5.13
N PHE A 182 -15.38 -21.81 6.10
CA PHE A 182 -14.07 -22.43 5.87
C PHE A 182 -14.25 -23.85 5.31
N ASN A 183 -13.72 -24.09 4.12
CA ASN A 183 -13.84 -25.36 3.40
C ASN A 183 -12.56 -25.66 2.60
N GLU A 184 -12.50 -26.84 1.94
CA GLU A 184 -11.33 -27.28 1.19
C GLU A 184 -10.94 -26.31 0.06
N GLN A 185 -11.90 -25.75 -0.67
CA GLN A 185 -11.62 -24.81 -1.74
C GLN A 185 -10.99 -23.50 -1.19
N ILE A 186 -11.48 -23.01 -0.08
CA ILE A 186 -10.93 -21.83 0.62
C ILE A 186 -9.50 -22.13 1.12
N LYS A 187 -9.30 -23.31 1.71
CA LYS A 187 -8.01 -23.77 2.19
C LYS A 187 -6.97 -23.79 1.07
N GLU A 188 -7.31 -24.40 -0.05
CA GLU A 188 -6.45 -24.46 -1.24
C GLU A 188 -6.14 -23.06 -1.79
N THR A 189 -7.16 -22.21 -1.91
CA THR A 189 -6.97 -20.82 -2.37
C THR A 189 -6.02 -20.04 -1.48
N ILE A 190 -6.13 -20.18 -0.15
CA ILE A 190 -5.24 -19.52 0.81
C ILE A 190 -3.83 -20.07 0.65
N ARG A 191 -3.67 -21.40 0.56
CA ARG A 191 -2.38 -22.05 0.47
C ARG A 191 -1.57 -21.60 -0.75
N GLN A 192 -2.21 -21.37 -1.88
CA GLN A 192 -1.59 -20.84 -3.10
C GLN A 192 -1.06 -19.39 -2.95
N GLN A 193 -1.45 -18.65 -1.91
CA GLN A 193 -0.98 -17.29 -1.68
C GLN A 193 0.30 -17.23 -0.84
N PHE A 194 0.73 -18.34 -0.21
CA PHE A 194 1.83 -18.37 0.74
C PHE A 194 2.86 -19.45 0.39
N SER A 195 4.13 -19.15 0.59
CA SER A 195 5.20 -20.15 0.55
C SER A 195 5.17 -21.03 1.79
N GLN A 196 5.83 -22.19 1.77
CA GLN A 196 5.99 -23.05 2.95
C GLN A 196 6.68 -22.31 4.11
N GLN A 197 7.62 -21.42 3.82
CA GLN A 197 8.27 -20.59 4.84
C GLN A 197 7.28 -19.59 5.46
N ASP A 198 6.39 -19.00 4.65
CA ASP A 198 5.34 -18.11 5.16
C ASP A 198 4.38 -18.85 6.06
N ILE A 199 3.92 -20.04 5.66
CA ILE A 199 3.00 -20.87 6.47
C ILE A 199 3.64 -21.24 7.80
N SER A 200 4.91 -21.64 7.80
CA SER A 200 5.66 -21.96 9.04
C SER A 200 5.78 -20.75 9.97
N LEU A 201 6.02 -19.55 9.41
CA LEU A 201 6.08 -18.31 10.17
C LEU A 201 4.69 -17.94 10.73
N ILE A 202 3.64 -18.02 9.90
CA ILE A 202 2.26 -17.74 10.30
C ILE A 202 1.84 -18.64 11.45
N LEU A 203 2.08 -19.94 11.36
CA LEU A 203 1.80 -20.90 12.46
C LEU A 203 2.46 -20.46 13.76
N LYS A 204 3.73 -20.09 13.72
CA LYS A 204 4.48 -19.65 14.90
C LYS A 204 3.93 -18.37 15.50
N GLU A 205 3.59 -17.41 14.66
CA GLU A 205 3.11 -16.09 15.11
C GLU A 205 1.67 -16.13 15.64
N THR A 206 0.84 -17.04 15.14
CA THR A 206 -0.61 -17.05 15.40
C THR A 206 -1.04 -17.99 16.55
N GLN A 207 -0.12 -18.53 17.34
CA GLN A 207 -0.44 -19.47 18.44
C GLN A 207 -1.44 -18.91 19.47
N TYR A 208 -1.50 -17.60 19.62
CA TYR A 208 -2.33 -16.91 20.61
C TYR A 208 -3.56 -16.21 20.01
N VAL A 209 -3.90 -16.47 18.75
CA VAL A 209 -5.16 -15.97 18.16
C VAL A 209 -6.35 -16.80 18.67
N THR A 210 -7.56 -16.41 18.29
CA THR A 210 -8.78 -17.17 18.62
C THR A 210 -8.65 -18.63 18.16
N SER A 211 -8.98 -19.58 19.03
CA SER A 211 -8.72 -21.02 18.84
C SER A 211 -9.16 -21.56 17.48
N TRP A 212 -10.40 -21.28 17.05
CA TRP A 212 -10.88 -21.78 15.76
C TRP A 212 -10.09 -21.25 14.57
N ILE A 213 -9.56 -20.02 14.64
CA ILE A 213 -8.70 -19.43 13.59
C ILE A 213 -7.37 -20.19 13.54
N TYR A 214 -6.79 -20.46 14.72
CA TYR A 214 -5.55 -21.23 14.80
C TYR A 214 -5.72 -22.64 14.27
N GLU A 215 -6.86 -23.32 14.56
CA GLU A 215 -7.17 -24.63 13.97
C GLU A 215 -7.27 -24.56 12.44
N CYS A 216 -7.94 -23.56 11.87
CA CYS A 216 -7.95 -23.35 10.42
C CYS A 216 -6.53 -23.17 9.85
N ILE A 217 -5.66 -22.40 10.55
CA ILE A 217 -4.27 -22.19 10.11
C ILE A 217 -3.47 -23.48 10.16
N LYS A 218 -3.65 -24.32 11.20
CA LYS A 218 -3.03 -25.64 11.27
C LYS A 218 -3.49 -26.56 10.14
N ASP A 219 -4.77 -26.50 9.82
CA ASP A 219 -5.35 -27.31 8.74
C ASP A 219 -4.80 -26.86 7.37
N ILE A 220 -4.63 -25.55 7.14
CA ILE A 220 -3.94 -25.04 5.97
C ILE A 220 -2.49 -25.55 5.89
N ALA A 221 -1.79 -25.61 7.01
CA ALA A 221 -0.39 -26.03 7.06
C ALA A 221 -0.20 -27.54 6.84
N ASN A 222 -1.14 -28.37 7.29
CA ASN A 222 -1.08 -29.83 7.24
C ASN A 222 -1.70 -30.41 5.97
N TYR A 223 -2.15 -29.57 5.04
CA TYR A 223 -2.72 -30.03 3.77
C TYR A 223 -1.62 -30.68 2.90
N GLU A 224 -1.63 -31.98 2.84
CA GLU A 224 -0.90 -32.75 1.82
C GLU A 224 -1.76 -32.68 0.55
N GLY A 225 -1.36 -31.84 -0.41
CA GLY A 225 -2.00 -31.84 -1.72
C GLY A 225 -1.86 -33.22 -2.36
N ASP A 226 -2.91 -33.71 -3.01
CA ASP A 226 -2.80 -34.90 -3.86
C ASP A 226 -1.75 -34.63 -4.95
N ASP A 227 -0.51 -35.11 -4.72
CA ASP A 227 0.58 -35.11 -5.69
C ASP A 227 0.33 -36.13 -6.85
N ASN A 228 -0.94 -36.34 -7.20
CA ASN A 228 -1.35 -37.22 -8.32
C ASN A 228 -2.34 -36.50 -9.25
N ALA A 229 -1.81 -35.61 -10.09
CA ALA A 229 -2.50 -35.19 -11.30
C ALA A 229 -1.49 -34.90 -12.42
#